data_0040b3537346340b8011cdb637d0298c
#
_entry.id   0040b3537346340b8011cdb637d0298c
#
_cell.length_a   1.000
_cell.length_b   1.000
_cell.length_c   1.000
_cell.angle_alpha   90.00
_cell.angle_beta   90.00
_cell.angle_gamma   90.00
#
_symmetry.space_group_name_H-M   'P 1'
#
loop_
_entity.id
_entity.type
_entity.pdbx_description
1 polymer ?
#
loop_
_entity_poly.entity_id
_entity_poly.type
_entity_poly.pdbx_seq_one_letter_code
_entity_poly.pdbx_strand_id
1 'polypeptide(L)'
;GMKLDTQGVLVTGFAEEPSAERGGRKKGDVIMEVDGEAVHTVAALQESLEESQVVLTVLRNGKEAEFCVNPQKTEDGSRLGAYVRDSVAGIGTVTYYDPNTGNFGALGHGVNDAETSILMPLEAGVVVRSTVSQVEKGKVGKPGELRGVFHVDDILGEVSANTEQGVFGRLTTPVAGTPV
;
A
#
# COMPACT_ATOMS: atom_id res chain seq x y z
N GLY A 1 10.48 -9.16 6.79
CA GLY A 1 9.80 -8.39 5.76
C GLY A 1 8.34 -8.19 6.07
N MET A 2 7.76 -7.18 5.51
CA MET A 2 6.33 -6.89 5.63
C MET A 2 5.75 -6.65 4.25
N LYS A 3 4.54 -7.17 4.02
CA LYS A 3 3.71 -6.85 2.86
C LYS A 3 2.39 -6.26 3.37
N LEU A 4 2.04 -5.08 2.88
CA LEU A 4 0.82 -4.37 3.22
C LEU A 4 -0.07 -4.28 1.98
N ASP A 5 -1.32 -4.69 2.10
CA ASP A 5 -2.35 -4.53 1.08
C ASP A 5 -3.24 -3.34 1.43
N THR A 6 -3.57 -2.51 0.45
CA THR A 6 -4.35 -1.28 0.66
C THR A 6 -5.85 -1.55 0.73
N GLN A 7 -6.59 -0.68 1.42
CA GLN A 7 -8.06 -0.74 1.49
C GLN A 7 -8.77 -0.54 0.15
N GLY A 8 -8.12 -0.04 -0.82
CA GLY A 8 -8.61 0.17 -2.16
C GLY A 8 -7.41 0.31 -3.06
N VAL A 9 -7.56 0.99 -4.17
CA VAL A 9 -6.48 1.19 -5.12
C VAL A 9 -6.01 2.63 -5.05
N LEU A 10 -4.76 2.84 -4.60
CA LEU A 10 -4.16 4.17 -4.43
C LEU A 10 -3.75 4.74 -5.79
N VAL A 11 -4.18 5.97 -6.08
CA VAL A 11 -3.72 6.75 -7.23
C VAL A 11 -2.39 7.41 -6.88
N THR A 12 -1.32 7.01 -7.54
CA THR A 12 0.05 7.50 -7.28
C THR A 12 0.51 8.57 -8.27
N GLY A 13 -0.16 8.71 -9.37
CA GLY A 13 0.16 9.71 -10.40
C GLY A 13 -0.76 9.59 -11.61
N PHE A 14 -0.48 10.39 -12.62
CA PHE A 14 -1.21 10.37 -13.88
C PHE A 14 -0.24 10.25 -15.05
N ALA A 15 -0.68 9.57 -16.12
CA ALA A 15 -0.01 9.66 -17.41
C ALA A 15 -0.04 11.11 -17.90
N GLU A 16 0.84 11.46 -18.84
CA GLU A 16 0.92 12.81 -19.42
C GLU A 16 -0.39 13.19 -20.13
N GLU A 17 -1.32 13.77 -19.37
CA GLU A 17 -2.60 14.22 -19.88
C GLU A 17 -3.01 15.58 -19.32
N PRO A 18 -3.78 16.37 -20.09
CA PRO A 18 -4.36 17.61 -19.60
C PRO A 18 -5.19 17.35 -18.33
N SER A 19 -5.08 18.24 -17.36
CA SER A 19 -5.78 18.12 -16.08
C SER A 19 -7.31 17.99 -16.20
N ALA A 20 -7.89 18.47 -17.28
CA ALA A 20 -9.31 18.37 -17.57
C ALA A 20 -9.78 16.92 -17.81
N GLU A 21 -8.91 16.05 -18.28
CA GLU A 21 -9.24 14.65 -18.59
C GLU A 21 -9.14 13.73 -17.37
N ARG A 22 -8.61 14.22 -16.25
CA ARG A 22 -8.52 13.46 -15.01
C ARG A 22 -9.88 13.23 -14.33
N GLY A 23 -10.94 13.87 -14.80
CA GLY A 23 -12.30 13.68 -14.28
C GLY A 23 -12.45 14.05 -12.81
N GLY A 24 -11.69 15.01 -12.31
CA GLY A 24 -11.68 15.43 -10.90
C GLY A 24 -10.80 14.57 -9.98
N ARG A 25 -10.20 13.49 -10.46
CA ARG A 25 -9.28 12.64 -9.69
C ARG A 25 -8.02 13.40 -9.28
N LYS A 26 -7.46 13.02 -8.13
CA LYS A 26 -6.21 13.58 -7.62
C LYS A 26 -5.26 12.49 -7.17
N LYS A 27 -3.97 12.78 -7.27
CA LYS A 27 -2.91 12.00 -6.66
C LYS A 27 -3.19 11.84 -5.16
N GLY A 28 -3.14 10.61 -4.67
CA GLY A 28 -3.46 10.27 -3.29
C GLY A 28 -4.91 9.83 -3.06
N ASP A 29 -5.79 9.91 -4.06
CA ASP A 29 -7.10 9.32 -3.97
C ASP A 29 -7.00 7.80 -3.82
N VAL A 30 -7.83 7.22 -2.97
CA VAL A 30 -7.97 5.77 -2.83
C VAL A 30 -9.28 5.35 -3.46
N ILE A 31 -9.21 4.63 -4.58
CA ILE A 31 -10.40 4.13 -5.29
C ILE A 31 -10.94 2.96 -4.49
N MET A 32 -12.16 3.10 -3.97
CA MET A 32 -12.84 2.12 -3.13
C MET A 32 -13.85 1.28 -3.92
N GLU A 33 -14.56 1.92 -4.86
CA GLU A 33 -15.62 1.29 -5.62
C GLU A 33 -15.63 1.79 -7.06
N VAL A 34 -16.09 0.93 -7.97
CA VAL A 34 -16.44 1.26 -9.35
C VAL A 34 -17.89 0.86 -9.57
N ASP A 35 -18.75 1.80 -9.95
CA ASP A 35 -20.19 1.60 -10.13
C ASP A 35 -20.87 0.92 -8.92
N GLY A 36 -20.44 1.29 -7.71
CA GLY A 36 -20.95 0.77 -6.45
C GLY A 36 -20.39 -0.58 -6.01
N GLU A 37 -19.51 -1.19 -6.78
CA GLU A 37 -18.86 -2.46 -6.43
C GLU A 37 -17.43 -2.23 -5.92
N ALA A 38 -17.11 -2.82 -4.77
CA ALA A 38 -15.82 -2.68 -4.12
C ALA A 38 -14.69 -3.24 -4.97
N VAL A 39 -13.57 -2.50 -5.03
CA VAL A 39 -12.33 -2.93 -5.67
C VAL A 39 -11.17 -2.87 -4.67
N HIS A 40 -10.41 -3.96 -4.57
CA HIS A 40 -9.29 -4.09 -3.62
C HIS A 40 -7.95 -4.26 -4.32
N THR A 41 -7.95 -4.62 -5.61
CA THR A 41 -6.75 -4.88 -6.38
C THR A 41 -6.74 -4.10 -7.69
N VAL A 42 -5.56 -3.85 -8.22
CA VAL A 42 -5.40 -3.25 -9.55
C VAL A 42 -6.07 -4.10 -10.62
N ALA A 43 -5.98 -5.42 -10.54
CA ALA A 43 -6.64 -6.33 -11.48
C ALA A 43 -8.17 -6.18 -11.45
N ALA A 44 -8.78 -6.16 -10.25
CA ALA A 44 -10.22 -5.96 -10.10
C ALA A 44 -10.66 -4.58 -10.62
N LEU A 45 -9.86 -3.54 -10.37
CA LEU A 45 -10.12 -2.21 -10.92
C LEU A 45 -10.15 -2.24 -12.45
N GLN A 46 -9.16 -2.86 -13.09
CA GLN A 46 -9.08 -2.94 -14.55
C GLN A 46 -10.27 -3.70 -15.16
N GLU A 47 -10.68 -4.80 -14.55
CA GLU A 47 -11.87 -5.56 -14.97
C GLU A 47 -13.17 -4.75 -14.85
N SER A 48 -13.23 -3.80 -13.94
CA SER A 48 -14.40 -2.94 -13.70
C SER A 48 -14.52 -1.76 -14.68
N LEU A 49 -13.55 -1.55 -15.56
CA LEU A 49 -13.47 -0.39 -16.47
C LEU A 49 -13.97 -0.67 -17.89
N GLU A 50 -14.79 -1.68 -18.11
CA GLU A 50 -15.21 -2.08 -19.47
C GLU A 50 -16.25 -1.15 -20.10
N GLU A 51 -17.04 -0.47 -19.29
CA GLU A 51 -18.04 0.48 -19.77
C GLU A 51 -17.41 1.77 -20.30
N SER A 52 -18.14 2.47 -21.16
CA SER A 52 -17.69 3.75 -21.71
C SER A 52 -17.62 4.87 -20.68
N GLN A 53 -18.40 4.76 -19.63
CA GLN A 53 -18.42 5.65 -18.48
C GLN A 53 -18.64 4.85 -17.20
N VAL A 54 -17.86 5.15 -16.16
CA VAL A 54 -17.99 4.53 -14.84
C VAL A 54 -17.99 5.61 -13.75
N VAL A 55 -18.60 5.29 -12.61
CA VAL A 55 -18.57 6.11 -11.41
C VAL A 55 -17.53 5.53 -10.45
N LEU A 56 -16.50 6.32 -10.15
CA LEU A 56 -15.51 5.98 -9.14
C LEU A 56 -15.92 6.56 -7.79
N THR A 57 -15.95 5.74 -6.76
CA THR A 57 -16.05 6.19 -5.37
C THR A 57 -14.65 6.15 -4.77
N VAL A 58 -14.15 7.30 -4.31
CA VAL A 58 -12.82 7.43 -3.75
C VAL A 58 -12.84 7.98 -2.34
N LEU A 59 -11.82 7.65 -1.55
CA LEU A 59 -11.50 8.36 -0.30
C LEU A 59 -10.40 9.38 -0.59
N ARG A 60 -10.67 10.63 -0.26
CA ARG A 60 -9.75 11.75 -0.35
C ARG A 60 -9.68 12.45 1.00
N ASN A 61 -8.52 12.41 1.66
CA ASN A 61 -8.36 12.95 3.01
C ASN A 61 -9.41 12.41 4.00
N GLY A 62 -9.73 11.11 3.93
CA GLY A 62 -10.71 10.46 4.78
C GLY A 62 -12.17 10.77 4.46
N LYS A 63 -12.44 11.50 3.38
CA LYS A 63 -13.81 11.82 2.91
C LYS A 63 -14.09 11.12 1.60
N GLU A 64 -15.32 10.62 1.49
CA GLU A 64 -15.80 9.99 0.28
C GLU A 64 -16.17 11.04 -0.78
N ALA A 65 -15.81 10.76 -2.02
CA ALA A 65 -16.17 11.57 -3.19
C ALA A 65 -16.45 10.64 -4.38
N GLU A 66 -17.33 11.08 -5.28
CA GLU A 66 -17.65 10.35 -6.49
C GLU A 66 -17.29 11.15 -7.73
N PHE A 67 -16.78 10.44 -8.75
CA PHE A 67 -16.41 11.02 -10.04
C PHE A 67 -16.89 10.13 -11.18
N CYS A 68 -17.52 10.75 -12.19
CA CYS A 68 -17.76 10.09 -13.47
C CYS A 68 -16.49 10.19 -14.33
N VAL A 69 -16.03 9.07 -14.81
CA VAL A 69 -14.85 9.00 -15.68
C VAL A 69 -15.14 8.16 -16.92
N ASN A 70 -14.44 8.48 -18.00
CA ASN A 70 -14.50 7.73 -19.25
C ASN A 70 -13.19 6.96 -19.42
N PRO A 71 -13.16 5.65 -19.16
CA PRO A 71 -11.96 4.86 -19.34
C PRO A 71 -11.50 4.88 -20.80
N GLN A 72 -10.21 4.94 -21.00
CA GLN A 72 -9.60 4.83 -22.33
C GLN A 72 -9.47 3.35 -22.70
N LYS A 73 -9.98 2.98 -23.86
CA LYS A 73 -9.80 1.63 -24.42
C LYS A 73 -8.45 1.54 -25.10
N THR A 74 -7.66 0.54 -24.67
CA THR A 74 -6.36 0.22 -25.27
C THR A 74 -6.34 -1.24 -25.72
N GLU A 75 -5.30 -1.66 -26.45
CA GLU A 75 -5.12 -3.05 -26.87
C GLU A 75 -5.06 -4.02 -25.68
N ASP A 76 -4.55 -3.55 -24.52
CA ASP A 76 -4.41 -4.32 -23.28
C ASP A 76 -5.60 -4.17 -22.31
N GLY A 77 -6.72 -3.62 -22.75
CA GLY A 77 -7.90 -3.38 -21.97
C GLY A 77 -8.15 -1.89 -21.67
N SER A 78 -9.11 -1.62 -20.81
CA SER A 78 -9.48 -0.25 -20.44
C SER A 78 -8.56 0.31 -19.35
N ARG A 79 -8.23 1.60 -19.42
CA ARG A 79 -7.32 2.30 -18.51
C ARG A 79 -7.91 3.63 -18.05
N LEU A 80 -7.54 4.04 -16.83
CA LEU A 80 -7.91 5.35 -16.27
C LEU A 80 -6.95 6.48 -16.64
N GLY A 81 -5.82 6.18 -17.27
CA GLY A 81 -4.73 7.15 -17.45
C GLY A 81 -4.04 7.54 -16.13
N ALA A 82 -4.18 6.74 -15.10
CA ALA A 82 -3.57 6.93 -13.80
C ALA A 82 -2.62 5.79 -13.46
N TYR A 83 -1.56 6.11 -12.72
CA TYR A 83 -0.72 5.10 -12.07
C TYR A 83 -1.36 4.74 -10.74
N VAL A 84 -1.49 3.45 -10.47
CA VAL A 84 -2.20 2.92 -9.32
C VAL A 84 -1.39 1.86 -8.58
N ARG A 85 -1.67 1.72 -7.28
CA ARG A 85 -0.99 0.77 -6.40
C ARG A 85 -1.99 0.17 -5.41
N ASP A 86 -1.88 -1.13 -5.19
CA ASP A 86 -2.74 -1.87 -4.25
C ASP A 86 -1.98 -2.53 -3.11
N SER A 87 -0.65 -2.49 -3.14
CA SER A 87 0.19 -3.09 -2.12
C SER A 87 1.57 -2.48 -2.07
N VAL A 88 2.25 -2.67 -0.96
CA VAL A 88 3.65 -2.32 -0.77
C VAL A 88 4.35 -3.41 0.02
N ALA A 89 5.58 -3.70 -0.31
CA ALA A 89 6.43 -4.62 0.44
C ALA A 89 7.79 -3.98 0.73
N GLY A 90 8.32 -4.26 1.90
CA GLY A 90 9.61 -3.74 2.32
C GLY A 90 10.23 -4.56 3.45
N ILE A 91 11.52 -4.37 3.65
CA ILE A 91 12.25 -4.93 4.79
C ILE A 91 12.37 -3.84 5.85
N GLY A 92 11.97 -4.18 7.06
CA GLY A 92 12.07 -3.29 8.21
C GLY A 92 12.51 -4.03 9.46
N THR A 93 12.71 -3.27 10.52
CA THR A 93 13.14 -3.81 11.81
C THR A 93 11.97 -3.82 12.79
N VAL A 94 11.74 -4.96 13.43
CA VAL A 94 10.85 -5.05 14.58
C VAL A 94 11.55 -4.36 15.75
N THR A 95 10.92 -3.32 16.29
CA THR A 95 11.47 -2.49 17.35
C THR A 95 11.31 -3.16 18.71
N TYR A 96 10.12 -3.70 18.96
CA TYR A 96 9.81 -4.46 20.18
C TYR A 96 8.82 -5.58 19.89
N TYR A 97 8.81 -6.53 20.79
CA TYR A 97 7.95 -7.71 20.74
C TYR A 97 7.62 -8.16 22.17
N ASP A 98 6.35 -8.37 22.45
CA ASP A 98 5.89 -8.96 23.69
C ASP A 98 5.70 -10.47 23.51
N PRO A 99 6.54 -11.30 24.14
CA PRO A 99 6.45 -12.76 23.97
C PRO A 99 5.19 -13.38 24.58
N ASN A 100 4.49 -12.68 25.48
CA ASN A 100 3.27 -13.20 26.11
C ASN A 100 2.04 -13.05 25.20
N THR A 101 1.98 -11.96 24.44
CA THR A 101 0.84 -11.64 23.58
C THR A 101 1.12 -11.85 22.11
N GLY A 102 2.39 -11.83 21.70
CA GLY A 102 2.82 -11.77 20.32
C GLY A 102 2.79 -10.36 19.73
N ASN A 103 2.30 -9.37 20.44
CA ASN A 103 2.21 -8.00 19.95
C ASN A 103 3.60 -7.44 19.62
N PHE A 104 3.71 -6.74 18.51
CA PHE A 104 4.94 -6.09 18.09
C PHE A 104 4.68 -4.68 17.60
N GLY A 105 5.73 -3.87 17.66
CA GLY A 105 5.82 -2.62 16.94
C GLY A 105 7.11 -2.57 16.12
N ALA A 106 7.03 -1.96 14.97
CA ALA A 106 8.13 -1.87 14.02
C ALA A 106 8.30 -0.48 13.43
N LEU A 107 9.49 -0.19 12.96
CA LEU A 107 9.92 0.98 12.21
C LEU A 107 10.02 2.28 13.02
N GLY A 108 9.08 2.61 13.90
CA GLY A 108 8.99 3.93 14.55
C GLY A 108 8.48 5.05 13.63
N HIS A 109 7.99 4.69 12.45
CA HIS A 109 7.32 5.56 11.47
C HIS A 109 6.37 4.74 10.61
N GLY A 110 5.45 5.40 9.93
CA GLY A 110 4.53 4.72 9.01
C GLY A 110 5.21 4.28 7.72
N VAL A 111 4.56 3.36 7.04
CA VAL A 111 4.87 2.99 5.66
C VAL A 111 4.08 3.90 4.74
N ASN A 112 4.80 4.74 4.01
CA ASN A 112 4.24 5.70 3.09
C ASN A 112 4.48 5.26 1.64
N ASP A 113 3.58 5.65 0.75
CA ASP A 113 3.83 5.54 -0.68
C ASP A 113 5.01 6.43 -1.08
N ALA A 114 5.96 5.87 -1.82
CA ALA A 114 7.21 6.56 -2.17
C ALA A 114 7.00 7.77 -3.11
N GLU A 115 5.96 7.76 -3.93
CA GLU A 115 5.69 8.81 -4.91
C GLU A 115 4.82 9.93 -4.34
N THR A 116 3.86 9.58 -3.49
CA THR A 116 2.90 10.54 -2.92
C THR A 116 3.26 11.00 -1.52
N SER A 117 4.12 10.26 -0.81
CA SER A 117 4.41 10.40 0.63
C SER A 117 3.18 10.22 1.53
N ILE A 118 2.11 9.67 1.00
CA ILE A 118 0.88 9.41 1.75
C ILE A 118 1.04 8.11 2.53
N LEU A 119 0.58 8.13 3.79
CA LEU A 119 0.52 6.94 4.62
C LEU A 119 -0.36 5.88 3.91
N MET A 120 0.20 4.68 3.68
CA MET A 120 -0.52 3.60 3.01
C MET A 120 -1.75 3.19 3.83
N PRO A 121 -2.97 3.31 3.26
CA PRO A 121 -4.17 2.85 3.93
C PRO A 121 -4.19 1.32 4.00
N LEU A 122 -4.16 0.77 5.21
CA LEU A 122 -4.05 -0.66 5.44
C LEU A 122 -5.41 -1.34 5.41
N GLU A 123 -5.57 -2.37 4.58
CA GLU A 123 -6.63 -3.39 4.69
C GLU A 123 -6.13 -4.60 5.47
N ALA A 124 -5.02 -5.16 5.03
CA ALA A 124 -4.39 -6.32 5.63
C ALA A 124 -2.88 -6.26 5.41
N GLY A 125 -2.13 -6.94 6.26
CA GLY A 125 -0.70 -7.07 6.08
C GLY A 125 -0.17 -8.33 6.74
N VAL A 126 0.96 -8.79 6.23
CA VAL A 126 1.66 -9.96 6.75
C VAL A 126 3.11 -9.62 7.05
N VAL A 127 3.63 -10.23 8.11
CA VAL A 127 5.06 -10.27 8.39
C VAL A 127 5.59 -11.60 7.90
N VAL A 128 6.61 -11.55 7.06
CA VAL A 128 7.25 -12.75 6.51
C VAL A 128 8.73 -12.78 6.85
N ARG A 129 9.31 -13.96 6.89
CA ARG A 129 10.76 -14.08 7.00
C ARG A 129 11.44 -13.42 5.82
N SER A 130 12.51 -12.71 6.08
CA SER A 130 13.33 -12.10 5.02
C SER A 130 14.82 -12.32 5.31
N THR A 131 15.59 -12.39 4.23
CA THR A 131 17.05 -12.45 4.29
C THR A 131 17.58 -11.16 3.69
N VAL A 132 18.30 -10.38 4.49
CA VAL A 132 18.93 -9.13 4.03
C VAL A 132 20.14 -9.51 3.18
N SER A 133 20.16 -9.06 1.94
CA SER A 133 21.25 -9.26 0.99
C SER A 133 22.13 -8.04 0.81
N GLN A 134 21.58 -6.85 1.03
CA GLN A 134 22.28 -5.58 0.84
C GLN A 134 21.82 -4.55 1.87
N VAL A 135 22.76 -3.80 2.38
CA VAL A 135 22.51 -2.66 3.27
C VAL A 135 23.08 -1.39 2.62
N GLU A 136 22.20 -0.46 2.30
CA GLU A 136 22.61 0.89 1.91
C GLU A 136 22.56 1.78 3.15
N LYS A 137 23.74 2.27 3.56
CA LYS A 137 23.83 3.13 4.74
C LYS A 137 23.20 4.50 4.48
N GLY A 138 22.41 4.97 5.42
CA GLY A 138 21.88 6.34 5.40
C GLY A 138 23.01 7.39 5.40
N LYS A 139 22.74 8.51 4.75
CA LYS A 139 23.58 9.71 4.73
C LYS A 139 22.71 10.91 5.11
N VAL A 140 23.33 12.02 5.49
CA VAL A 140 22.59 13.26 5.76
C VAL A 140 21.71 13.61 4.57
N GLY A 141 20.38 13.72 4.83
CA GLY A 141 19.37 14.00 3.81
C GLY A 141 18.91 12.80 2.95
N LYS A 142 19.49 11.61 3.17
CA LYS A 142 19.05 10.37 2.48
C LYS A 142 18.99 9.22 3.48
N PRO A 143 17.79 8.68 3.77
CA PRO A 143 17.65 7.51 4.65
C PRO A 143 18.35 6.28 4.05
N GLY A 144 18.76 5.37 4.91
CA GLY A 144 19.29 4.08 4.50
C GLY A 144 18.20 3.15 4.00
N GLU A 145 18.61 2.09 3.31
CA GLU A 145 17.72 1.09 2.75
C GLU A 145 18.25 -0.32 3.01
N LEU A 146 17.34 -1.22 3.36
CA LEU A 146 17.60 -2.65 3.43
C LEU A 146 16.99 -3.33 2.21
N ARG A 147 17.78 -4.10 1.49
CA ARG A 147 17.31 -4.94 0.38
C ARG A 147 17.53 -6.40 0.69
N GLY A 148 16.64 -7.24 0.20
CA GLY A 148 16.74 -8.68 0.45
C GLY A 148 15.65 -9.47 -0.24
N VAL A 149 15.54 -10.72 0.18
CA VAL A 149 14.59 -11.69 -0.36
C VAL A 149 13.50 -11.93 0.68
N PHE A 150 12.25 -11.89 0.23
CA PHE A 150 11.08 -12.24 1.02
C PHE A 150 10.78 -13.74 0.85
N HIS A 151 10.60 -14.42 1.96
CA HIS A 151 10.12 -15.80 1.99
C HIS A 151 8.60 -15.77 2.20
N VAL A 152 7.85 -15.54 1.14
CA VAL A 152 6.40 -15.26 1.18
C VAL A 152 5.57 -16.39 1.79
N ASP A 153 6.07 -17.63 1.75
CA ASP A 153 5.43 -18.79 2.36
C ASP A 153 5.77 -18.96 3.85
N ASP A 154 6.75 -18.21 4.36
CA ASP A 154 7.16 -18.26 5.78
C ASP A 154 6.58 -17.05 6.52
N ILE A 155 5.28 -17.15 6.82
CA ILE A 155 4.53 -16.10 7.52
C ILE A 155 4.85 -16.17 9.00
N LEU A 156 5.29 -15.06 9.57
CA LEU A 156 5.63 -14.89 10.97
C LEU A 156 4.52 -14.23 11.79
N GLY A 157 3.60 -13.52 11.15
CA GLY A 157 2.54 -12.81 11.81
C GLY A 157 1.73 -11.92 10.88
N GLU A 158 0.87 -11.13 11.48
CA GLU A 158 -0.07 -10.23 10.81
C GLU A 158 0.20 -8.79 11.21
N VAL A 159 0.00 -7.87 10.27
CA VAL A 159 0.01 -6.43 10.51
C VAL A 159 -1.42 -5.97 10.66
N SER A 160 -1.71 -5.28 11.76
CA SER A 160 -3.05 -4.77 12.07
C SER A 160 -3.19 -3.26 11.92
N ALA A 161 -2.09 -2.52 11.96
CA ALA A 161 -2.12 -1.06 11.83
C ALA A 161 -0.84 -0.52 11.17
N ASN A 162 -1.04 0.43 10.28
CA ASN A 162 0.01 1.30 9.75
C ASN A 162 -0.33 2.73 10.15
N THR A 163 0.47 3.31 11.02
CA THR A 163 0.25 4.65 11.58
C THR A 163 1.49 5.50 11.39
N GLU A 164 1.39 6.81 11.61
CA GLU A 164 2.54 7.71 11.56
C GLU A 164 3.63 7.36 12.59
N GLN A 165 3.26 6.69 13.70
CA GLN A 165 4.17 6.29 14.77
C GLN A 165 4.83 4.93 14.54
N GLY A 166 4.34 4.16 13.58
CA GLY A 166 4.89 2.84 13.28
C GLY A 166 3.89 1.86 12.71
N VAL A 167 4.39 0.66 12.50
CA VAL A 167 3.61 -0.50 12.07
C VAL A 167 3.42 -1.43 13.25
N PHE A 168 2.20 -1.86 13.49
CA PHE A 168 1.82 -2.69 14.63
C PHE A 168 1.08 -3.93 14.17
N GLY A 169 1.22 -4.99 14.97
CA GLY A 169 0.55 -6.24 14.69
C GLY A 169 0.85 -7.31 15.70
N ARG A 170 0.68 -8.55 15.30
CA ARG A 170 0.89 -9.73 16.13
C ARG A 170 1.73 -10.77 15.42
N LEU A 171 2.80 -11.20 16.07
CA LEU A 171 3.59 -12.34 15.62
C LEU A 171 2.97 -13.64 16.14
N THR A 172 2.87 -14.62 15.27
CA THR A 172 2.38 -15.98 15.59
C THR A 172 3.52 -16.97 15.76
N THR A 173 4.72 -16.57 15.30
CA THR A 173 5.96 -17.35 15.42
C THR A 173 6.91 -16.59 16.36
N PRO A 174 7.48 -17.24 17.38
CA PRO A 174 8.47 -16.60 18.25
C PRO A 174 9.69 -16.11 17.46
N VAL A 175 10.15 -14.92 17.82
CA VAL A 175 11.37 -14.32 17.25
C VAL A 175 12.43 -14.17 18.32
N ALA A 176 13.69 -14.27 17.94
CA ALA A 176 14.80 -14.03 18.84
C ALA A 176 14.93 -12.53 19.12
N GLY A 177 15.18 -12.19 20.38
CA GLY A 177 15.36 -10.82 20.83
C GLY A 177 16.08 -10.78 22.17
N THR A 178 16.48 -9.57 22.58
CA THR A 178 17.04 -9.33 23.90
C THR A 178 15.93 -8.85 24.82
N PRO A 179 15.71 -9.50 25.99
CA PRO A 179 14.77 -9.00 26.99
C PRO A 179 15.16 -7.59 27.46
N VAL A 180 14.19 -6.73 27.67
CA VAL A 180 14.33 -5.38 28.25
C VAL A 180 13.69 -5.36 29.61
#